data_0690ed22b9a4aa0f8eba07bdc9abdaa8
#
_entry.id   0690ed22b9a4aa0f8eba07bdc9abdaa8
#
_cell.length_a   1.000
_cell.length_b   1.000
_cell.length_c   1.000
_cell.angle_alpha   90.00
_cell.angle_beta   90.00
_cell.angle_gamma   90.00
#
_symmetry.space_group_name_H-M   'P 1'
#
loop_
_entity.id
_entity.type
_entity.pdbx_description
1 polymer ?
#
loop_
_entity_poly.entity_id
_entity_poly.type
_entity_poly.pdbx_seq_one_letter_code
_entity_poly.pdbx_strand_id
1 'polypeptide(L)'
;MNRTLIITVAAALLAATPAVAQDDLRRVLESVERNNLTLQAEAHATAGRTFEARTGNSLEPLSVSYSSAGDSPQALGKEGELEVSQSFDLPMLYATRSRIARTLAQQYETEYLALRQQILLEAKEVYLELCALHGIMELNRPRLAAAEHMAALFASRYETGDATAIDKNRTEVEYLLLKEELSAVDMRMIELSQ
;
A
#
# COMPACT_ATOMS: atom_id res chain seq x y z
N MET A 1 10.41 31.09 -42.55
CA MET A 1 10.93 31.07 -41.15
C MET A 1 9.90 30.72 -40.09
N ASN A 2 8.61 30.47 -40.44
CA ASN A 2 7.53 30.26 -39.42
C ASN A 2 7.07 28.80 -39.24
N ARG A 3 7.49 27.86 -40.09
CA ARG A 3 7.04 26.45 -39.96
C ARG A 3 7.83 25.65 -38.94
N THR A 4 9.09 25.93 -38.71
CA THR A 4 9.93 25.30 -37.70
C THR A 4 9.59 25.75 -36.29
N LEU A 5 9.16 26.99 -36.10
CA LEU A 5 8.76 27.55 -34.83
C LEU A 5 7.41 26.98 -34.34
N ILE A 6 6.48 26.68 -35.23
CA ILE A 6 5.19 26.07 -34.93
C ILE A 6 5.36 24.60 -34.55
N ILE A 7 6.28 23.88 -35.17
CA ILE A 7 6.55 22.46 -34.84
C ILE A 7 7.25 22.33 -33.51
N THR A 8 8.13 23.26 -33.12
CA THR A 8 8.81 23.24 -31.82
C THR A 8 7.87 23.62 -30.67
N VAL A 9 6.90 24.53 -30.87
CA VAL A 9 5.89 24.88 -29.89
C VAL A 9 4.87 23.74 -29.70
N ALA A 10 4.46 23.07 -30.79
CA ALA A 10 3.56 21.92 -30.71
C ALA A 10 4.22 20.70 -29.98
N ALA A 11 5.52 20.46 -30.23
CA ALA A 11 6.28 19.41 -29.56
C ALA A 11 6.47 19.70 -28.05
N ALA A 12 6.62 20.97 -27.65
CA ALA A 12 6.75 21.39 -26.26
C ALA A 12 5.41 21.28 -25.49
N LEU A 13 4.26 21.49 -26.15
CA LEU A 13 2.92 21.32 -25.56
C LEU A 13 2.54 19.85 -25.38
N LEU A 14 3.01 18.94 -26.25
CA LEU A 14 2.80 17.49 -26.08
C LEU A 14 3.68 16.86 -24.97
N ALA A 15 4.80 17.49 -24.61
CA ALA A 15 5.69 17.01 -23.55
C ALA A 15 5.26 17.44 -22.13
N ALA A 16 4.35 18.41 -22.00
CA ALA A 16 3.94 18.96 -20.70
C ALA A 16 2.84 18.12 -19.99
N THR A 17 2.03 17.37 -20.73
CA THR A 17 0.94 16.56 -20.16
C THR A 17 1.39 15.32 -19.37
N PRO A 18 2.45 14.57 -19.74
CA PRO A 18 2.91 13.45 -18.92
C PRO A 18 3.60 13.87 -17.61
N ALA A 19 4.17 15.08 -17.56
CA ALA A 19 4.89 15.54 -16.37
C ALA A 19 3.94 15.83 -15.19
N VAL A 20 2.74 16.36 -15.45
CA VAL A 20 1.73 16.63 -14.39
C VAL A 20 1.18 15.34 -13.82
N ALA A 21 0.86 14.36 -14.67
CA ALA A 21 0.36 13.05 -14.22
C ALA A 21 1.41 12.26 -13.41
N GLN A 22 2.69 12.41 -13.74
CA GLN A 22 3.79 11.78 -12.98
C GLN A 22 3.98 12.43 -11.61
N ASP A 23 3.81 13.74 -11.49
CA ASP A 23 3.90 14.46 -10.22
C ASP A 23 2.75 14.08 -9.29
N ASP A 24 1.54 13.91 -9.81
CA ASP A 24 0.38 13.48 -9.02
C ASP A 24 0.52 12.06 -8.51
N LEU A 25 0.93 11.12 -9.37
CA LEU A 25 1.23 9.73 -8.96
C LEU A 25 2.30 9.71 -7.86
N ARG A 26 3.39 10.47 -8.03
CA ARG A 26 4.46 10.53 -7.02
C ARG A 26 3.94 11.03 -5.68
N ARG A 27 3.13 12.07 -5.65
CA ARG A 27 2.51 12.61 -4.43
C ARG A 27 1.62 11.59 -3.73
N VAL A 28 0.83 10.83 -4.51
CA VAL A 28 -0.01 9.76 -3.97
C VAL A 28 0.86 8.68 -3.33
N LEU A 29 1.89 8.18 -4.03
CA LEU A 29 2.79 7.16 -3.50
C LEU A 29 3.56 7.63 -2.26
N GLU A 30 4.03 8.86 -2.22
CA GLU A 30 4.66 9.47 -1.03
C GLU A 30 3.67 9.60 0.14
N SER A 31 2.40 9.87 -0.14
CA SER A 31 1.34 9.92 0.87
C SER A 31 1.04 8.53 1.42
N VAL A 32 0.93 7.53 0.56
CA VAL A 32 0.74 6.12 0.96
C VAL A 32 1.90 5.68 1.84
N GLU A 33 3.13 5.92 1.41
CA GLU A 33 4.32 5.52 2.17
C GLU A 33 4.35 6.15 3.59
N ARG A 34 3.94 7.39 3.72
CA ARG A 34 3.94 8.09 5.02
C ARG A 34 2.78 7.69 5.93
N ASN A 35 1.62 7.40 5.36
CA ASN A 35 0.39 7.24 6.14
C ASN A 35 -0.09 5.79 6.26
N ASN A 36 0.54 4.84 5.55
CA ASN A 36 0.14 3.45 5.61
C ASN A 36 0.52 2.83 6.97
N LEU A 37 -0.48 2.44 7.74
CA LEU A 37 -0.30 1.88 9.07
C LEU A 37 0.43 0.54 9.07
N THR A 38 0.26 -0.27 8.03
CA THR A 38 0.96 -1.55 7.88
C THR A 38 2.46 -1.33 7.71
N LEU A 39 2.87 -0.35 6.90
CA LEU A 39 4.29 0.01 6.75
C LEU A 39 4.89 0.54 8.05
N GLN A 40 4.17 1.38 8.77
CA GLN A 40 4.63 1.89 10.06
C GLN A 40 4.76 0.77 11.09
N ALA A 41 3.77 -0.12 11.19
CA ALA A 41 3.81 -1.27 12.09
C ALA A 41 4.98 -2.21 11.77
N GLU A 42 5.20 -2.52 10.49
CA GLU A 42 6.30 -3.41 10.08
C GLU A 42 7.67 -2.76 10.25
N ALA A 43 7.80 -1.44 10.07
CA ALA A 43 9.03 -0.72 10.39
C ALA A 43 9.40 -0.84 11.87
N HIS A 44 8.42 -0.69 12.77
CA HIS A 44 8.62 -0.90 14.21
C HIS A 44 8.90 -2.37 14.56
N ALA A 45 8.20 -3.31 13.94
CA ALA A 45 8.42 -4.74 14.12
C ALA A 45 9.82 -5.16 13.65
N THR A 46 10.28 -4.65 12.51
CA THR A 46 11.62 -4.89 11.98
C THR A 46 12.70 -4.34 12.92
N ALA A 47 12.51 -3.14 13.45
CA ALA A 47 13.42 -2.57 14.44
C ALA A 47 13.46 -3.43 15.72
N GLY A 48 12.30 -3.89 16.22
CA GLY A 48 12.21 -4.78 17.37
C GLY A 48 12.93 -6.12 17.16
N ARG A 49 12.64 -6.80 16.05
CA ARG A 49 13.30 -8.08 15.67
C ARG A 49 14.81 -7.93 15.51
N THR A 50 15.26 -6.81 14.92
CA THR A 50 16.68 -6.51 14.78
C THR A 50 17.35 -6.29 16.13
N PHE A 51 16.68 -5.61 17.05
CA PHE A 51 17.16 -5.42 18.42
C PHE A 51 17.24 -6.76 19.17
N GLU A 52 16.19 -7.57 19.10
CA GLU A 52 16.12 -8.91 19.71
C GLU A 52 17.25 -9.83 19.19
N ALA A 53 17.48 -9.85 17.86
CA ALA A 53 18.58 -10.61 17.28
C ALA A 53 19.95 -10.22 17.84
N ARG A 54 20.14 -8.95 18.20
CA ARG A 54 21.38 -8.45 18.81
C ARG A 54 21.50 -8.78 20.29
N THR A 55 20.40 -8.77 21.03
CA THR A 55 20.41 -9.07 22.49
C THR A 55 20.73 -10.52 22.78
N GLY A 56 20.42 -11.46 21.86
CA GLY A 56 20.81 -12.87 21.97
C GLY A 56 22.32 -13.14 22.02
N ASN A 57 23.16 -12.12 21.82
CA ASN A 57 24.63 -12.19 21.93
C ASN A 57 25.18 -11.46 23.17
N SER A 58 24.33 -11.18 24.17
CA SER A 58 24.76 -10.59 25.43
C SER A 58 25.48 -11.62 26.29
N LEU A 59 26.35 -11.14 27.20
CA LEU A 59 26.89 -11.97 28.28
C LEU A 59 25.75 -12.46 29.17
N GLU A 60 25.86 -13.68 29.67
CA GLU A 60 24.91 -14.18 30.67
C GLU A 60 24.95 -13.27 31.90
N PRO A 61 23.76 -12.99 32.50
CA PRO A 61 23.70 -12.13 33.67
C PRO A 61 24.45 -12.75 34.83
N LEU A 62 25.10 -11.88 35.62
CA LEU A 62 25.74 -12.27 36.87
C LEU A 62 24.66 -12.84 37.81
N SER A 63 24.82 -14.06 38.25
CA SER A 63 23.96 -14.72 39.22
C SER A 63 24.56 -14.55 40.61
N VAL A 64 23.79 -13.98 41.53
CA VAL A 64 24.16 -13.84 42.94
C VAL A 64 23.10 -14.54 43.74
N SER A 65 23.48 -15.62 44.42
CA SER A 65 22.59 -16.35 45.34
C SER A 65 23.16 -16.30 46.76
N TYR A 66 22.25 -16.12 47.73
CA TYR A 66 22.57 -16.19 49.12
C TYR A 66 21.71 -17.29 49.75
N SER A 67 22.35 -18.31 50.31
CA SER A 67 21.69 -19.35 51.05
C SER A 67 22.09 -19.27 52.53
N SER A 68 21.11 -19.35 53.41
CA SER A 68 21.33 -19.40 54.85
C SER A 68 20.85 -20.74 55.38
N ALA A 69 21.77 -21.57 55.84
CA ALA A 69 21.46 -22.81 56.53
C ALA A 69 21.33 -22.55 58.03
N GLY A 70 20.10 -22.40 58.49
CA GLY A 70 19.88 -22.09 59.92
C GLY A 70 18.50 -22.38 60.43
N ASP A 71 18.10 -23.66 60.36
CA ASP A 71 16.88 -24.10 61.07
C ASP A 71 17.06 -25.49 61.74
N SER A 72 18.29 -25.82 62.11
CA SER A 72 18.51 -26.96 63.00
C SER A 72 18.77 -26.47 64.41
N PRO A 73 17.99 -26.94 65.44
CA PRO A 73 18.17 -26.54 66.84
C PRO A 73 19.54 -26.92 67.43
N GLN A 74 20.40 -27.57 66.68
CA GLN A 74 21.71 -28.05 67.10
C GLN A 74 22.89 -27.36 66.41
N ALA A 75 22.66 -26.41 65.50
CA ALA A 75 23.71 -25.69 64.82
C ALA A 75 24.23 -24.52 65.67
N LEU A 76 25.45 -24.64 66.11
CA LEU A 76 26.22 -23.57 66.81
C LEU A 76 26.71 -22.53 65.75
N GLY A 77 25.81 -21.76 65.19
CA GLY A 77 26.14 -20.67 64.28
C GLY A 77 25.22 -20.60 63.07
N LYS A 78 24.95 -19.39 62.60
CA LYS A 78 24.28 -19.15 61.33
C LYS A 78 25.34 -19.18 60.26
N GLU A 79 25.38 -20.23 59.46
CA GLU A 79 26.23 -20.27 58.27
C GLU A 79 25.44 -19.68 57.10
N GLY A 80 26.01 -18.63 56.49
CA GLY A 80 25.49 -18.03 55.27
C GLY A 80 26.49 -18.24 54.14
N GLU A 81 26.03 -18.76 53.04
CA GLU A 81 26.82 -18.97 51.81
C GLU A 81 26.38 -17.93 50.78
N LEU A 82 27.34 -17.14 50.31
CA LEU A 82 27.14 -16.22 49.18
C LEU A 82 27.84 -16.81 47.94
N GLU A 83 27.06 -17.19 46.97
CA GLU A 83 27.57 -17.67 45.67
C GLU A 83 27.42 -16.58 44.62
N VAL A 84 28.51 -16.27 43.92
CA VAL A 84 28.53 -15.36 42.77
C VAL A 84 29.04 -16.18 41.61
N SER A 85 28.18 -16.39 40.62
CA SER A 85 28.55 -17.13 39.41
C SER A 85 28.29 -16.34 38.13
N GLN A 86 29.19 -16.47 37.16
CA GLN A 86 29.06 -15.91 35.83
C GLN A 86 29.61 -16.90 34.82
N SER A 87 28.78 -17.25 33.84
CA SER A 87 29.15 -18.13 32.73
C SER A 87 29.69 -17.32 31.56
N PHE A 88 30.72 -17.83 30.93
CA PHE A 88 31.29 -17.25 29.70
C PHE A 88 31.33 -18.34 28.63
N ASP A 89 30.73 -18.03 27.47
CA ASP A 89 30.87 -18.85 26.28
C ASP A 89 32.24 -18.65 25.61
N LEU A 90 32.64 -19.62 24.78
CA LEU A 90 33.85 -19.46 23.98
C LEU A 90 33.78 -18.23 23.05
N PRO A 91 34.84 -17.46 22.90
CA PRO A 91 34.87 -16.22 22.07
C PRO A 91 34.38 -16.47 20.63
N MET A 92 34.61 -17.66 20.09
CA MET A 92 34.18 -18.05 18.75
C MET A 92 32.65 -18.12 18.64
N LEU A 93 31.93 -18.46 19.72
CA LEU A 93 30.46 -18.49 19.74
C LEU A 93 29.89 -17.11 19.67
N TYR A 94 30.44 -16.15 20.41
CA TYR A 94 30.04 -14.74 20.33
C TYR A 94 30.25 -14.16 18.93
N ALA A 95 31.37 -14.46 18.27
CA ALA A 95 31.66 -14.04 16.90
C ALA A 95 30.64 -14.64 15.90
N THR A 96 30.27 -15.91 16.07
CA THR A 96 29.31 -16.61 15.22
C THR A 96 27.90 -16.07 15.43
N ARG A 97 27.45 -15.88 16.67
CA ARG A 97 26.17 -15.26 17.02
C ARG A 97 26.06 -13.84 16.47
N SER A 98 27.15 -13.06 16.54
CA SER A 98 27.20 -11.71 15.95
C SER A 98 27.00 -11.72 14.43
N ARG A 99 27.59 -12.70 13.71
CA ARG A 99 27.37 -12.86 12.27
C ARG A 99 25.92 -13.23 11.96
N ILE A 100 25.36 -14.17 12.70
CA ILE A 100 23.96 -14.57 12.56
C ILE A 100 23.04 -13.36 12.79
N ALA A 101 23.24 -12.62 13.87
CA ALA A 101 22.46 -11.42 14.19
C ALA A 101 22.51 -10.37 13.07
N ARG A 102 23.68 -10.16 12.45
CA ARG A 102 23.80 -9.24 11.31
C ARG A 102 23.05 -9.74 10.07
N THR A 103 23.14 -11.03 9.77
CA THR A 103 22.44 -11.62 8.63
C THR A 103 20.93 -11.57 8.83
N LEU A 104 20.44 -11.87 10.04
CA LEU A 104 19.02 -11.73 10.39
C LEU A 104 18.55 -10.29 10.27
N ALA A 105 19.32 -9.31 10.75
CA ALA A 105 19.00 -7.90 10.60
C ALA A 105 18.86 -7.49 9.13
N GLN A 106 19.76 -7.94 8.26
CA GLN A 106 19.69 -7.70 6.81
C GLN A 106 18.48 -8.40 6.17
N GLN A 107 18.15 -9.61 6.63
CA GLN A 107 16.97 -10.31 6.17
C GLN A 107 15.68 -9.52 6.52
N TYR A 108 15.51 -9.10 7.76
CA TYR A 108 14.33 -8.33 8.19
C TYR A 108 14.20 -7.00 7.46
N GLU A 109 15.32 -6.32 7.20
CA GLU A 109 15.33 -5.10 6.40
C GLU A 109 14.89 -5.36 4.95
N THR A 110 15.36 -6.47 4.35
CA THR A 110 14.99 -6.87 2.99
C THR A 110 13.51 -7.24 2.92
N GLU A 111 12.98 -7.95 3.92
CA GLU A 111 11.56 -8.29 4.03
C GLU A 111 10.69 -7.02 4.11
N TYR A 112 11.10 -6.06 4.93
CA TYR A 112 10.42 -4.75 5.00
C TYR A 112 10.43 -4.02 3.66
N LEU A 113 11.58 -3.98 2.96
CA LEU A 113 11.68 -3.34 1.66
C LEU A 113 10.81 -4.05 0.60
N ALA A 114 10.72 -5.38 0.64
CA ALA A 114 9.85 -6.14 -0.25
C ALA A 114 8.37 -5.81 0.00
N LEU A 115 7.92 -5.80 1.26
CA LEU A 115 6.57 -5.40 1.62
C LEU A 115 6.26 -3.96 1.20
N ARG A 116 7.20 -3.04 1.42
CA ARG A 116 7.06 -1.65 0.98
C ARG A 116 6.85 -1.56 -0.54
N GLN A 117 7.65 -2.28 -1.32
CA GLN A 117 7.50 -2.29 -2.78
C GLN A 117 6.16 -2.88 -3.23
N GLN A 118 5.69 -3.92 -2.56
CA GLN A 118 4.39 -4.53 -2.84
C GLN A 118 3.25 -3.53 -2.59
N ILE A 119 3.22 -2.86 -1.45
CA ILE A 119 2.17 -1.87 -1.12
C ILE A 119 2.20 -0.68 -2.10
N LEU A 120 3.39 -0.21 -2.48
CA LEU A 120 3.52 0.87 -3.46
C LEU A 120 3.09 0.43 -4.86
N LEU A 121 3.30 -0.83 -5.22
CA LEU A 121 2.81 -1.40 -6.50
C LEU A 121 1.28 -1.45 -6.51
N GLU A 122 0.66 -2.00 -5.47
CA GLU A 122 -0.81 -2.04 -5.33
C GLU A 122 -1.42 -0.64 -5.40
N ALA A 123 -0.85 0.33 -4.68
CA ALA A 123 -1.30 1.72 -4.73
C ALA A 123 -1.18 2.33 -6.15
N LYS A 124 -0.11 1.99 -6.87
CA LYS A 124 0.08 2.43 -8.25
C LYS A 124 -0.93 1.80 -9.22
N GLU A 125 -1.24 0.53 -9.05
CA GLU A 125 -2.23 -0.18 -9.85
C GLU A 125 -3.62 0.43 -9.65
N VAL A 126 -4.03 0.64 -8.40
CA VAL A 126 -5.31 1.30 -8.07
C VAL A 126 -5.37 2.71 -8.64
N TYR A 127 -4.31 3.50 -8.50
CA TYR A 127 -4.27 4.85 -9.07
C TYR A 127 -4.43 4.86 -10.60
N LEU A 128 -3.74 3.96 -11.31
CA LEU A 128 -3.83 3.87 -12.76
C LEU A 128 -5.21 3.39 -13.22
N GLU A 129 -5.82 2.44 -12.50
CA GLU A 129 -7.18 1.99 -12.76
C GLU A 129 -8.18 3.13 -12.57
N LEU A 130 -8.09 3.89 -11.48
CA LEU A 130 -8.94 5.07 -11.25
C LEU A 130 -8.79 6.12 -12.36
N CYS A 131 -7.58 6.39 -12.81
CA CYS A 131 -7.35 7.30 -13.94
C CYS A 131 -8.01 6.80 -15.24
N ALA A 132 -7.91 5.50 -15.52
CA ALA A 132 -8.55 4.91 -16.71
C ALA A 132 -10.08 4.97 -16.61
N LEU A 133 -10.66 4.61 -15.47
CA LEU A 133 -12.11 4.67 -15.24
C LEU A 133 -12.64 6.12 -15.35
N HIS A 134 -11.91 7.08 -14.78
CA HIS A 134 -12.25 8.49 -14.91
C HIS A 134 -12.25 8.94 -16.37
N GLY A 135 -11.25 8.53 -17.16
CA GLY A 135 -11.20 8.80 -18.60
C GLY A 135 -12.39 8.18 -19.35
N ILE A 136 -12.80 6.96 -19.02
CA ILE A 136 -14.00 6.30 -19.57
C ILE A 136 -15.25 7.10 -19.25
N MET A 137 -15.41 7.54 -18.00
CA MET A 137 -16.55 8.38 -17.58
C MET A 137 -16.62 9.68 -18.39
N GLU A 138 -15.52 10.41 -18.49
CA GLU A 138 -15.48 11.70 -19.21
C GLU A 138 -15.78 11.54 -20.70
N LEU A 139 -15.27 10.48 -21.35
CA LEU A 139 -15.55 10.19 -22.76
C LEU A 139 -17.02 9.79 -23.00
N ASN A 140 -17.64 9.06 -22.10
CA ASN A 140 -18.99 8.54 -22.28
C ASN A 140 -20.10 9.46 -21.74
N ARG A 141 -19.79 10.41 -20.86
CA ARG A 141 -20.78 11.39 -20.36
C ARG A 141 -21.54 12.13 -21.48
N PRO A 142 -20.88 12.71 -22.52
CA PRO A 142 -21.61 13.34 -23.63
C PRO A 142 -22.38 12.32 -24.50
N ARG A 143 -21.90 11.08 -24.62
CA ARG A 143 -22.62 10.00 -25.33
C ARG A 143 -23.91 9.63 -24.60
N LEU A 144 -23.88 9.52 -23.27
CA LEU A 144 -25.05 9.28 -22.45
C LEU A 144 -26.09 10.38 -22.64
N ALA A 145 -25.65 11.65 -22.56
CA ALA A 145 -26.56 12.79 -22.77
C ALA A 145 -27.18 12.79 -24.16
N ALA A 146 -26.41 12.43 -25.20
CA ALA A 146 -26.93 12.29 -26.56
C ALA A 146 -27.95 11.13 -26.69
N ALA A 147 -27.66 9.98 -26.10
CA ALA A 147 -28.55 8.82 -26.10
C ALA A 147 -29.88 9.13 -25.36
N GLU A 148 -29.81 9.81 -24.21
CA GLU A 148 -30.98 10.29 -23.47
C GLU A 148 -31.85 11.24 -24.32
N HIS A 149 -31.23 12.21 -24.97
CA HIS A 149 -31.94 13.13 -25.86
C HIS A 149 -32.60 12.40 -27.04
N MET A 150 -31.92 11.43 -27.64
CA MET A 150 -32.46 10.63 -28.74
C MET A 150 -33.63 9.76 -28.29
N ALA A 151 -33.53 9.11 -27.12
CA ALA A 151 -34.61 8.33 -26.54
C ALA A 151 -35.87 9.20 -26.27
N ALA A 152 -35.68 10.39 -25.69
CA ALA A 152 -36.77 11.36 -25.47
C ALA A 152 -37.40 11.83 -26.78
N LEU A 153 -36.57 12.14 -27.80
CA LEU A 153 -37.05 12.56 -29.12
C LEU A 153 -37.90 11.47 -29.81
N PHE A 154 -37.44 10.22 -29.82
CA PHE A 154 -38.19 9.14 -30.44
C PHE A 154 -39.44 8.76 -29.64
N ALA A 155 -39.43 8.90 -28.33
CA ALA A 155 -40.62 8.75 -27.50
C ALA A 155 -41.70 9.76 -27.91
N SER A 156 -41.34 11.06 -28.03
CA SER A 156 -42.27 12.13 -28.48
C SER A 156 -42.77 11.91 -29.92
N ARG A 157 -41.91 11.52 -30.85
CA ARG A 157 -42.29 11.20 -32.25
C ARG A 157 -43.24 9.99 -32.34
N TYR A 158 -43.06 9.01 -31.46
CA TYR A 158 -43.96 7.87 -31.40
C TYR A 158 -45.36 8.31 -30.96
N GLU A 159 -45.50 9.21 -30.02
CA GLU A 159 -46.80 9.78 -29.56
C GLU A 159 -47.49 10.55 -30.65
N THR A 160 -46.76 11.22 -31.53
CA THR A 160 -47.31 11.97 -32.69
C THR A 160 -47.56 11.07 -33.92
N GLY A 161 -47.17 9.80 -33.91
CA GLY A 161 -47.28 8.90 -35.02
C GLY A 161 -46.18 8.99 -36.05
N ASP A 162 -45.09 9.80 -35.77
CA ASP A 162 -43.99 10.06 -36.69
C ASP A 162 -42.81 9.04 -36.54
N ALA A 163 -42.89 8.14 -35.59
CA ALA A 163 -41.89 7.06 -35.38
C ALA A 163 -42.58 5.72 -35.09
N THR A 164 -41.85 4.65 -35.37
CA THR A 164 -42.36 3.28 -35.04
C THR A 164 -42.04 2.92 -33.59
N ALA A 165 -42.80 1.94 -33.04
CA ALA A 165 -42.51 1.38 -31.73
C ALA A 165 -41.12 0.72 -31.68
N ILE A 166 -40.65 0.22 -32.82
CA ILE A 166 -39.32 -0.39 -32.94
C ILE A 166 -38.24 0.67 -32.75
N ASP A 167 -38.37 1.84 -33.39
CA ASP A 167 -37.40 2.94 -33.30
C ASP A 167 -37.34 3.50 -31.88
N LYS A 168 -38.51 3.71 -31.23
CA LYS A 168 -38.61 4.12 -29.85
C LYS A 168 -37.89 3.14 -28.92
N ASN A 169 -38.23 1.86 -28.99
CA ASN A 169 -37.66 0.87 -28.10
C ASN A 169 -36.17 0.68 -28.33
N ARG A 170 -35.68 0.81 -29.56
CA ARG A 170 -34.26 0.73 -29.89
C ARG A 170 -33.46 1.84 -29.22
N THR A 171 -33.91 3.07 -29.33
CA THR A 171 -33.22 4.24 -28.71
C THR A 171 -33.28 4.19 -27.20
N GLU A 172 -34.38 3.72 -26.61
CA GLU A 172 -34.53 3.53 -25.19
C GLU A 172 -33.57 2.45 -24.64
N VAL A 173 -33.48 1.30 -25.33
CA VAL A 173 -32.56 0.22 -24.97
C VAL A 173 -31.10 0.70 -25.06
N GLU A 174 -30.73 1.44 -26.11
CA GLU A 174 -29.38 1.98 -26.26
C GLU A 174 -29.01 2.93 -25.11
N TYR A 175 -29.94 3.82 -24.73
CA TYR A 175 -29.77 4.70 -23.57
C TYR A 175 -29.60 3.92 -22.27
N LEU A 176 -30.45 2.91 -22.01
CA LEU A 176 -30.40 2.11 -20.80
C LEU A 176 -29.11 1.29 -20.69
N LEU A 177 -28.67 0.69 -21.80
CA LEU A 177 -27.41 -0.06 -21.82
C LEU A 177 -26.20 0.84 -21.50
N LEU A 178 -26.14 2.03 -22.11
CA LEU A 178 -25.05 2.95 -21.83
C LEU A 178 -25.11 3.50 -20.39
N LYS A 179 -26.28 3.71 -19.84
CA LYS A 179 -26.50 4.11 -18.45
C LYS A 179 -26.04 3.03 -17.48
N GLU A 180 -26.34 1.76 -17.77
CA GLU A 180 -25.89 0.61 -16.98
C GLU A 180 -24.37 0.48 -17.00
N GLU A 181 -23.75 0.59 -18.20
CA GLU A 181 -22.30 0.54 -18.36
C GLU A 181 -21.61 1.61 -17.50
N LEU A 182 -22.08 2.86 -17.56
CA LEU A 182 -21.51 3.95 -16.76
C LEU A 182 -21.76 3.81 -15.26
N SER A 183 -22.91 3.24 -14.88
CA SER A 183 -23.18 2.94 -13.47
C SER A 183 -22.21 1.88 -12.92
N ALA A 184 -21.86 0.87 -13.73
CA ALA A 184 -20.87 -0.13 -13.34
C ALA A 184 -19.47 0.48 -13.18
N VAL A 185 -19.08 1.41 -14.06
CA VAL A 185 -17.82 2.16 -13.94
C VAL A 185 -17.80 2.98 -12.67
N ASP A 186 -18.88 3.70 -12.36
CA ASP A 186 -18.99 4.52 -11.15
C ASP A 186 -18.89 3.67 -9.88
N MET A 187 -19.60 2.54 -9.82
CA MET A 187 -19.50 1.60 -8.71
C MET A 187 -18.05 1.08 -8.53
N ARG A 188 -17.36 0.78 -9.62
CA ARG A 188 -15.96 0.33 -9.55
C ARG A 188 -15.04 1.42 -9.02
N MET A 189 -15.25 2.67 -9.40
CA MET A 189 -14.51 3.82 -8.86
C MET A 189 -14.73 3.99 -7.36
N ILE A 190 -15.98 3.81 -6.88
CA ILE A 190 -16.31 3.86 -5.45
C ILE A 190 -15.61 2.73 -4.69
N GLU A 191 -15.64 1.51 -5.21
CA GLU A 191 -14.98 0.36 -4.61
C GLU A 191 -13.46 0.57 -4.44
N LEU A 192 -12.80 1.12 -5.46
CA LEU A 192 -11.36 1.40 -5.43
C LEU A 192 -10.98 2.59 -4.54
N SER A 193 -11.94 3.42 -4.13
CA SER A 193 -11.70 4.59 -3.28
C SER A 193 -11.89 4.33 -1.79
N GLN A 194 -12.29 3.11 -1.41
CA GLN A 194 -12.46 2.67 -0.01
C GLN A 194 -11.19 2.02 0.55
#